data_2ec3b672da709432e93307a536094904
#
_entry.id   2ec3b672da709432e93307a536094904
#
_cell.length_a   1.000
_cell.length_b   1.000
_cell.length_c   1.000
_cell.angle_alpha   90.00
_cell.angle_beta   90.00
_cell.angle_gamma   90.00
#
_symmetry.space_group_name_H-M   'P 1'
#
loop_
_entity.id
_entity.type
_entity.pdbx_description
1 polymer ?
#
loop_
_entity_poly.entity_id
_entity_poly.type
_entity_poly.pdbx_seq_one_letter_code
_entity_poly.pdbx_strand_id
1 'polypeptide(L)'
;MLTKGEKGILFLLDCCNGQISKLRLVKLLFLISKRIALYDFMPYKYGPFSFQLYHDLSRLERDEFVSTDDNFVFLENRDLPKIDSKVKNIIRMNSQRFATLDDGMLLDHIYEKYPEYTIFSLYRRTMEYERDSAGITTIGYEGKSIDKFLNELIVNKINLVADVRRNAYSMKFGFQRSKLKNYLEKIDIDYIHIPELGISSEKRENLKTYDDYQALFAHYQDELDTKRDYLDEIKSIGKNKKVALMCFEKDVKFCHRGIIAKRLRDD
;
A
#
# COMPACT_ATOMS: atom_id res chain seq x y z
N MET A 1 17.87 2.16 13.62
CA MET A 1 17.17 3.42 14.07
C MET A 1 15.67 3.21 13.83
N LEU A 2 14.83 3.48 14.85
CA LEU A 2 13.38 3.33 14.77
C LEU A 2 12.74 4.40 13.87
N THR A 3 11.78 3.99 13.06
CA THR A 3 10.95 4.87 12.24
C THR A 3 10.00 5.72 13.10
N LYS A 4 9.38 6.73 12.51
CA LYS A 4 8.35 7.53 13.18
C LYS A 4 7.14 6.69 13.57
N GLY A 5 6.75 5.72 12.73
CA GLY A 5 5.67 4.78 12.99
C GLY A 5 5.96 3.87 14.17
N GLU A 6 7.13 3.23 14.20
CA GLU A 6 7.58 2.36 15.30
C GLU A 6 7.61 3.11 16.65
N LYS A 7 8.15 4.33 16.66
CA LYS A 7 8.09 5.18 17.87
C LYS A 7 6.66 5.50 18.29
N GLY A 8 5.76 5.68 17.31
CA GLY A 8 4.33 5.89 17.56
C GLY A 8 3.65 4.68 18.20
N ILE A 9 3.99 3.45 17.77
CA ILE A 9 3.52 2.20 18.39
C ILE A 9 3.94 2.15 19.85
N LEU A 10 5.25 2.30 20.12
CA LEU A 10 5.79 2.20 21.48
C LEU A 10 5.18 3.24 22.42
N PHE A 11 5.03 4.49 21.96
CA PHE A 11 4.43 5.54 22.77
C PHE A 11 2.93 5.34 22.99
N LEU A 12 2.20 4.78 22.02
CA LEU A 12 0.79 4.42 22.22
C LEU A 12 0.62 3.29 23.24
N LEU A 13 1.50 2.27 23.20
CA LEU A 13 1.54 1.21 24.21
C LEU A 13 1.76 1.77 25.62
N ASP A 14 2.70 2.67 25.78
CA ASP A 14 2.96 3.36 27.07
C ASP A 14 1.73 4.11 27.57
N CYS A 15 1.03 4.84 26.69
CA CYS A 15 -0.24 5.52 27.01
C CYS A 15 -1.37 4.56 27.40
N CYS A 16 -1.25 3.27 27.05
CA CYS A 16 -2.21 2.21 27.38
C CYS A 16 -1.69 1.28 28.50
N ASN A 17 -0.84 1.78 29.40
CA ASN A 17 -0.26 1.04 30.53
C ASN A 17 0.59 -0.18 30.12
N GLY A 18 1.15 -0.17 28.90
CA GLY A 18 2.04 -1.20 28.38
C GLY A 18 1.34 -2.39 27.71
N GLN A 19 0.03 -2.39 27.60
CA GLN A 19 -0.73 -3.47 26.96
C GLN A 19 -1.88 -2.92 26.13
N ILE A 20 -2.11 -3.51 24.93
CA ILE A 20 -3.23 -3.13 24.06
C ILE A 20 -3.64 -4.33 23.19
N SER A 21 -4.94 -4.46 22.86
CA SER A 21 -5.35 -5.46 21.87
C SER A 21 -4.84 -5.10 20.48
N LYS A 22 -4.50 -6.10 19.64
CA LYS A 22 -4.07 -5.87 18.25
C LYS A 22 -5.10 -5.09 17.45
N LEU A 23 -6.39 -5.35 17.69
CA LEU A 23 -7.47 -4.61 17.05
C LEU A 23 -7.42 -3.14 17.45
N ARG A 24 -7.41 -2.83 18.74
CA ARG A 24 -7.38 -1.48 19.28
C ARG A 24 -6.13 -0.72 18.83
N LEU A 25 -4.96 -1.36 18.82
CA LEU A 25 -3.71 -0.77 18.33
C LEU A 25 -3.88 -0.25 16.90
N VAL A 26 -4.38 -1.09 16.00
CA VAL A 26 -4.60 -0.74 14.59
C VAL A 26 -5.62 0.41 14.48
N LYS A 27 -6.73 0.36 15.24
CA LYS A 27 -7.80 1.36 15.16
C LYS A 27 -7.37 2.73 15.72
N LEU A 28 -6.64 2.75 16.83
CA LEU A 28 -6.11 4.00 17.38
C LEU A 28 -5.05 4.59 16.47
N LEU A 29 -4.12 3.79 15.94
CA LEU A 29 -3.11 4.27 14.97
C LEU A 29 -3.75 4.79 13.68
N PHE A 30 -4.86 4.19 13.22
CA PHE A 30 -5.64 4.72 12.11
C PHE A 30 -6.17 6.12 12.42
N LEU A 31 -6.85 6.31 13.55
CA LEU A 31 -7.40 7.60 13.96
C LEU A 31 -6.31 8.67 14.18
N ILE A 32 -5.18 8.27 14.76
CA ILE A 32 -4.00 9.12 14.92
C ILE A 32 -3.43 9.52 13.56
N SER A 33 -3.34 8.57 12.61
CA SER A 33 -2.79 8.81 11.27
C SER A 33 -3.65 9.75 10.40
N LYS A 34 -4.94 9.91 10.73
CA LYS A 34 -5.79 10.98 10.13
C LYS A 34 -5.39 12.40 10.59
N ARG A 35 -4.62 12.53 11.66
CA ARG A 35 -4.15 13.82 12.20
C ARG A 35 -2.68 14.08 11.95
N ILE A 36 -1.88 13.02 11.96
CA ILE A 36 -0.44 13.07 11.72
C ILE A 36 0.03 11.79 11.04
N ALA A 37 0.66 11.91 9.87
CA ALA A 37 1.10 10.77 9.09
C ALA A 37 2.08 9.88 9.87
N LEU A 38 1.61 8.71 10.32
CA LEU A 38 2.39 7.62 10.90
C LEU A 38 2.37 6.41 9.96
N TYR A 39 1.16 5.98 9.57
CA TYR A 39 0.90 4.86 8.67
C TYR A 39 -0.16 5.22 7.64
N ASP A 40 -0.10 4.57 6.49
CA ASP A 40 -1.21 4.51 5.55
C ASP A 40 -2.08 3.29 5.87
N PHE A 41 -3.36 3.36 5.54
CA PHE A 41 -4.35 2.30 5.80
C PHE A 41 -5.18 2.03 4.56
N MET A 42 -5.65 0.79 4.46
CA MET A 42 -6.57 0.32 3.44
C MET A 42 -7.75 -0.41 4.10
N PRO A 43 -8.91 -0.55 3.43
CA PRO A 43 -10.00 -1.38 3.90
C PRO A 43 -9.59 -2.87 3.89
N TYR A 44 -9.93 -3.58 4.97
CA TYR A 44 -9.69 -5.01 5.11
C TYR A 44 -10.75 -5.67 6.04
N LYS A 45 -10.53 -6.92 6.43
CA LYS A 45 -11.48 -7.80 7.15
C LYS A 45 -12.18 -7.17 8.37
N TYR A 46 -11.53 -6.28 9.10
CA TYR A 46 -12.08 -5.57 10.26
C TYR A 46 -11.88 -4.05 10.12
N GLY A 47 -12.22 -3.51 8.94
CA GLY A 47 -12.08 -2.09 8.66
C GLY A 47 -10.66 -1.66 8.30
N PRO A 48 -10.19 -0.47 8.71
CA PRO A 48 -8.87 0.02 8.35
C PRO A 48 -7.76 -0.89 8.87
N PHE A 49 -6.81 -1.22 7.98
CA PHE A 49 -5.70 -2.12 8.22
C PHE A 49 -4.42 -1.60 7.54
N SER A 50 -3.24 -1.96 8.08
CA SER A 50 -1.94 -1.61 7.50
C SER A 50 -0.98 -2.79 7.61
N PHE A 51 -0.51 -3.29 6.47
CA PHE A 51 0.53 -4.33 6.39
C PHE A 51 1.89 -3.79 6.86
N GLN A 52 2.17 -2.51 6.60
CA GLN A 52 3.38 -1.85 7.07
C GLN A 52 3.43 -1.81 8.60
N LEU A 53 2.31 -1.51 9.26
CA LEU A 53 2.20 -1.50 10.71
C LEU A 53 2.54 -2.88 11.30
N TYR A 54 1.99 -3.95 10.74
CA TYR A 54 2.28 -5.32 11.20
C TYR A 54 3.72 -5.73 10.93
N HIS A 55 4.30 -5.29 9.82
CA HIS A 55 5.72 -5.49 9.56
C HIS A 55 6.61 -4.78 10.60
N ASP A 56 6.28 -3.53 10.92
CA ASP A 56 7.00 -2.75 11.93
C ASP A 56 6.82 -3.36 13.33
N LEU A 57 5.62 -3.87 13.64
CA LEU A 57 5.37 -4.60 14.89
C LEU A 57 6.24 -5.86 15.01
N SER A 58 6.34 -6.66 13.94
CA SER A 58 7.23 -7.84 13.93
C SER A 58 8.71 -7.47 14.03
N ARG A 59 9.13 -6.28 13.56
CA ARG A 59 10.48 -5.77 13.78
C ARG A 59 10.71 -5.39 15.23
N LEU A 60 9.75 -4.68 15.83
CA LEU A 60 9.83 -4.29 17.24
C LEU A 60 9.85 -5.51 18.17
N GLU A 61 9.14 -6.59 17.82
CA GLU A 61 9.16 -7.84 18.55
C GLU A 61 10.52 -8.54 18.43
N ARG A 62 11.08 -8.66 17.22
CA ARG A 62 12.42 -9.21 17.00
C ARG A 62 13.52 -8.41 17.72
N ASP A 63 13.35 -7.09 17.80
CA ASP A 63 14.29 -6.17 18.45
C ASP A 63 13.96 -6.00 19.96
N GLU A 64 13.11 -6.87 20.54
CA GLU A 64 12.74 -7.00 21.98
C GLU A 64 12.13 -5.72 22.61
N PHE A 65 11.55 -4.84 21.82
CA PHE A 65 10.79 -3.68 22.32
C PHE A 65 9.39 -4.06 22.77
N VAL A 66 8.79 -5.06 22.15
CA VAL A 66 7.44 -5.56 22.41
C VAL A 66 7.43 -7.09 22.38
N SER A 67 6.42 -7.68 23.02
CA SER A 67 6.01 -9.07 22.78
C SER A 67 4.57 -9.11 22.28
N THR A 68 4.19 -10.19 21.62
CA THR A 68 2.82 -10.37 21.13
C THR A 68 2.31 -11.78 21.45
N ASP A 69 1.03 -11.89 21.82
CA ASP A 69 0.29 -13.16 21.79
C ASP A 69 -0.74 -13.12 20.64
N ASP A 70 -1.75 -14.01 20.65
CA ASP A 70 -2.77 -14.05 19.61
C ASP A 70 -3.57 -12.76 19.51
N ASN A 71 -3.85 -12.09 20.61
CA ASN A 71 -4.80 -10.98 20.73
C ASN A 71 -4.16 -9.65 21.13
N PHE A 72 -3.05 -9.67 21.86
CA PHE A 72 -2.47 -8.50 22.51
C PHE A 72 -1.05 -8.22 22.06
N VAL A 73 -0.63 -6.99 22.34
CA VAL A 73 0.73 -6.47 22.22
C VAL A 73 1.13 -5.92 23.58
N PHE A 74 2.32 -6.27 24.03
CA PHE A 74 2.88 -5.87 25.32
C PHE A 74 4.17 -5.07 25.10
N LEU A 75 4.35 -4.03 25.88
CA LEU A 75 5.56 -3.23 25.92
C LEU A 75 6.57 -3.86 26.86
N GLU A 76 7.71 -4.33 26.36
CA GLU A 76 8.76 -4.97 27.14
C GLU A 76 9.76 -3.94 27.68
N ASN A 77 10.14 -2.98 26.86
CA ASN A 77 11.12 -1.96 27.23
C ASN A 77 10.44 -0.60 27.41
N ARG A 78 10.55 -0.03 28.61
CA ARG A 78 10.01 1.29 28.97
C ARG A 78 10.97 2.45 28.76
N ASP A 79 12.21 2.17 28.34
CA ASP A 79 13.12 3.23 27.88
C ASP A 79 12.74 3.65 26.45
N LEU A 80 11.76 4.53 26.37
CA LEU A 80 11.14 4.92 25.12
C LEU A 80 12.04 5.87 24.31
N PRO A 81 12.14 5.67 22.99
CA PRO A 81 12.89 6.56 22.13
C PRO A 81 12.25 7.95 22.08
N LYS A 82 13.10 8.96 21.92
CA LYS A 82 12.60 10.35 21.74
C LYS A 82 11.68 10.43 20.53
N ILE A 83 10.50 10.99 20.75
CA ILE A 83 9.48 11.27 19.73
C ILE A 83 9.13 12.76 19.76
N ASP A 84 8.78 13.32 18.61
CA ASP A 84 8.35 14.70 18.47
C ASP A 84 7.17 15.03 19.40
N SER A 85 7.19 16.21 20.06
CA SER A 85 6.21 16.61 21.05
C SER A 85 4.79 16.73 20.48
N LYS A 86 4.63 17.17 19.25
CA LYS A 86 3.34 17.23 18.55
C LYS A 86 2.77 15.83 18.32
N VAL A 87 3.62 14.89 17.90
CA VAL A 87 3.22 13.47 17.73
C VAL A 87 2.78 12.90 19.07
N LYS A 88 3.59 13.11 20.12
CA LYS A 88 3.32 12.67 21.49
C LYS A 88 1.96 13.16 22.00
N ASN A 89 1.68 14.42 21.82
CA ASN A 89 0.42 15.02 22.26
C ASN A 89 -0.79 14.45 21.49
N ILE A 90 -0.68 14.27 20.17
CA ILE A 90 -1.76 13.70 19.35
C ILE A 90 -2.05 12.24 19.77
N ILE A 91 -1.02 11.43 20.02
CA ILE A 91 -1.19 10.04 20.48
C ILE A 91 -1.89 10.03 21.84
N ARG A 92 -1.40 10.81 22.82
CA ARG A 92 -1.99 10.88 24.16
C ARG A 92 -3.44 11.32 24.12
N MET A 93 -3.77 12.38 23.39
CA MET A 93 -5.15 12.86 23.25
C MET A 93 -6.09 11.81 22.66
N ASN A 94 -5.62 11.04 21.65
CA ASN A 94 -6.45 9.98 21.07
C ASN A 94 -6.59 8.78 22.00
N SER A 95 -5.53 8.34 22.69
CA SER A 95 -5.63 7.25 23.65
C SER A 95 -6.62 7.58 24.78
N GLN A 96 -6.55 8.79 25.33
CA GLN A 96 -7.48 9.27 26.37
C GLN A 96 -8.92 9.41 25.87
N ARG A 97 -9.12 9.99 24.67
CA ARG A 97 -10.45 10.17 24.08
C ARG A 97 -11.23 8.87 23.92
N PHE A 98 -10.55 7.79 23.58
CA PHE A 98 -11.17 6.50 23.31
C PHE A 98 -10.92 5.48 24.44
N ALA A 99 -10.41 5.90 25.60
CA ALA A 99 -10.06 5.02 26.72
C ALA A 99 -11.27 4.26 27.29
N THR A 100 -12.46 4.88 27.28
CA THR A 100 -13.69 4.32 27.84
C THR A 100 -14.46 3.40 26.89
N LEU A 101 -14.13 3.44 25.59
CA LEU A 101 -14.77 2.56 24.60
C LEU A 101 -14.12 1.18 24.67
N ASP A 102 -14.92 0.12 24.62
CA ASP A 102 -14.43 -1.22 24.32
C ASP A 102 -14.04 -1.34 22.82
N ASP A 103 -13.50 -2.47 22.42
CA ASP A 103 -13.01 -2.68 21.04
C ASP A 103 -14.16 -2.70 20.02
N GLY A 104 -15.35 -3.20 20.41
CA GLY A 104 -16.54 -3.17 19.57
C GLY A 104 -17.06 -1.74 19.34
N MET A 105 -17.21 -0.97 20.42
CA MET A 105 -17.61 0.44 20.34
C MET A 105 -16.62 1.29 19.54
N LEU A 106 -15.32 1.02 19.68
CA LEU A 106 -14.30 1.71 18.87
C LEU A 106 -14.42 1.37 17.39
N LEU A 107 -14.71 0.11 17.09
CA LEU A 107 -14.92 -0.35 15.71
C LEU A 107 -16.18 0.28 15.11
N ASP A 108 -17.28 0.31 15.84
CA ASP A 108 -18.53 0.95 15.43
C ASP A 108 -18.33 2.45 15.16
N HIS A 109 -17.66 3.15 16.07
CA HIS A 109 -17.31 4.57 15.86
C HIS A 109 -16.53 4.81 14.56
N ILE A 110 -15.58 3.89 14.23
CA ILE A 110 -14.80 4.00 13.00
C ILE A 110 -15.69 3.72 11.79
N TYR A 111 -16.56 2.71 11.83
CA TYR A 111 -17.42 2.33 10.72
C TYR A 111 -18.47 3.40 10.38
N GLU A 112 -19.00 4.08 11.40
CA GLU A 112 -19.89 5.21 11.21
C GLU A 112 -19.19 6.40 10.56
N LYS A 113 -17.95 6.69 10.99
CA LYS A 113 -17.22 7.86 10.52
C LYS A 113 -16.45 7.66 9.21
N TYR A 114 -16.07 6.41 8.91
CA TYR A 114 -15.25 6.03 7.76
C TYR A 114 -15.82 4.78 7.07
N PRO A 115 -17.06 4.87 6.51
CA PRO A 115 -17.75 3.73 5.93
C PRO A 115 -16.99 3.11 4.76
N GLU A 116 -16.14 3.86 4.05
CA GLU A 116 -15.29 3.38 2.96
C GLU A 116 -14.31 2.27 3.38
N TYR A 117 -14.01 2.14 4.68
CA TYR A 117 -13.18 1.06 5.20
C TYR A 117 -13.96 -0.21 5.54
N THR A 118 -15.28 -0.22 5.35
CA THR A 118 -16.12 -1.40 5.67
C THR A 118 -16.34 -2.33 4.48
N ILE A 119 -15.92 -1.95 3.28
CA ILE A 119 -16.20 -2.66 2.01
C ILE A 119 -15.77 -4.14 2.00
N PHE A 120 -14.72 -4.50 2.74
CA PHE A 120 -14.26 -5.89 2.91
C PHE A 120 -14.49 -6.43 4.33
N SER A 121 -15.26 -5.72 5.15
CA SER A 121 -15.46 -6.12 6.54
C SER A 121 -16.22 -7.43 6.67
N LEU A 122 -15.72 -8.30 7.55
CA LEU A 122 -16.40 -9.52 8.00
C LEU A 122 -17.33 -9.26 9.19
N TYR A 123 -17.20 -8.11 9.85
CA TYR A 123 -18.03 -7.73 10.99
C TYR A 123 -19.34 -7.08 10.53
N ARG A 124 -19.25 -5.97 9.80
CA ARG A 124 -20.39 -5.23 9.23
C ARG A 124 -19.97 -4.48 8.00
N ARG A 125 -20.69 -4.64 6.89
CA ARG A 125 -20.52 -3.83 5.70
C ARG A 125 -21.58 -2.72 5.70
N THR A 126 -21.14 -1.48 5.52
CA THR A 126 -22.02 -0.31 5.45
C THR A 126 -21.94 0.37 4.07
N MET A 127 -21.04 -0.12 3.21
CA MET A 127 -20.93 0.29 1.81
C MET A 127 -20.80 -0.92 0.90
N GLU A 128 -21.48 -0.86 -0.23
CA GLU A 128 -21.26 -1.80 -1.33
C GLU A 128 -20.01 -1.44 -2.11
N TYR A 129 -19.34 -2.47 -2.65
CA TYR A 129 -18.15 -2.30 -3.43
C TYR A 129 -18.14 -3.31 -4.58
N GLU A 130 -18.24 -2.78 -5.80
CA GLU A 130 -18.21 -3.56 -7.03
C GLU A 130 -17.04 -3.14 -7.90
N ARG A 131 -16.49 -4.07 -8.64
CA ARG A 131 -15.40 -3.89 -9.62
C ARG A 131 -15.89 -4.28 -11.00
N ASP A 132 -16.93 -3.62 -11.46
CA ASP A 132 -17.62 -3.84 -12.74
C ASP A 132 -17.06 -3.02 -13.90
N SER A 133 -15.97 -2.29 -13.67
CA SER A 133 -15.37 -1.44 -14.70
C SER A 133 -14.28 -2.18 -15.48
N ALA A 134 -14.21 -1.90 -16.78
CA ALA A 134 -13.17 -2.37 -17.70
C ALA A 134 -12.24 -1.22 -18.12
N GLY A 135 -11.14 -1.55 -18.77
CA GLY A 135 -10.20 -0.59 -19.32
C GLY A 135 -8.79 -0.72 -18.77
N ILE A 136 -7.90 0.13 -19.25
CA ILE A 136 -6.47 0.11 -18.91
C ILE A 136 -6.07 1.46 -18.30
N THR A 137 -5.40 1.41 -17.17
CA THR A 137 -4.82 2.57 -16.48
C THR A 137 -3.38 2.30 -16.06
N THR A 138 -2.73 3.27 -15.43
CA THR A 138 -1.34 3.13 -14.98
C THR A 138 -1.19 3.48 -13.50
N ILE A 139 -0.26 2.82 -12.82
CA ILE A 139 0.08 3.12 -11.44
C ILE A 139 1.59 3.02 -11.20
N GLY A 140 2.16 4.00 -10.49
CA GLY A 140 3.53 3.95 -9.98
C GLY A 140 3.56 3.84 -8.47
N TYR A 141 4.58 3.16 -7.91
CA TYR A 141 4.67 2.96 -6.47
C TYR A 141 5.77 3.78 -5.77
N GLU A 142 6.51 4.61 -6.52
CA GLU A 142 7.49 5.53 -5.95
C GLU A 142 6.83 6.46 -4.93
N GLY A 143 7.45 6.59 -3.75
CA GLY A 143 6.94 7.41 -2.65
C GLY A 143 5.72 6.85 -1.90
N LYS A 144 5.17 5.68 -2.29
CA LYS A 144 3.97 5.09 -1.64
C LYS A 144 4.37 3.94 -0.72
N SER A 145 3.74 3.81 0.45
CA SER A 145 3.74 2.57 1.22
C SER A 145 2.95 1.48 0.46
N ILE A 146 3.10 0.23 0.87
CA ILE A 146 2.27 -0.86 0.31
C ILE A 146 0.78 -0.60 0.57
N ASP A 147 0.42 -0.13 1.76
CA ASP A 147 -0.98 0.12 2.12
C ASP A 147 -1.59 1.26 1.30
N LYS A 148 -0.83 2.34 1.05
CA LYS A 148 -1.26 3.43 0.16
C LYS A 148 -1.45 2.94 -1.26
N PHE A 149 -0.53 2.12 -1.77
CA PHE A 149 -0.63 1.53 -3.10
C PHE A 149 -1.87 0.63 -3.25
N LEU A 150 -2.08 -0.28 -2.29
CA LEU A 150 -3.24 -1.17 -2.29
C LEU A 150 -4.56 -0.38 -2.16
N ASN A 151 -4.60 0.64 -1.29
CA ASN A 151 -5.78 1.49 -1.17
C ASN A 151 -6.10 2.24 -2.47
N GLU A 152 -5.07 2.72 -3.20
CA GLU A 152 -5.26 3.38 -4.49
C GLU A 152 -5.83 2.43 -5.55
N LEU A 153 -5.39 1.16 -5.57
CA LEU A 153 -5.97 0.13 -6.43
C LEU A 153 -7.45 -0.13 -6.10
N ILE A 154 -7.78 -0.22 -4.81
CA ILE A 154 -9.15 -0.42 -4.34
C ILE A 154 -10.04 0.75 -4.75
N VAL A 155 -9.64 1.99 -4.43
CA VAL A 155 -10.40 3.21 -4.76
C VAL A 155 -10.64 3.33 -6.27
N ASN A 156 -9.65 2.93 -7.07
CA ASN A 156 -9.76 2.93 -8.53
C ASN A 156 -10.42 1.67 -9.10
N LYS A 157 -10.94 0.77 -8.27
CA LYS A 157 -11.66 -0.46 -8.68
C LYS A 157 -10.84 -1.36 -9.62
N ILE A 158 -9.55 -1.49 -9.37
CA ILE A 158 -8.64 -2.31 -10.19
C ILE A 158 -8.93 -3.80 -9.95
N ASN A 159 -9.06 -4.57 -11.04
CA ASN A 159 -9.21 -6.02 -10.98
C ASN A 159 -7.88 -6.77 -11.16
N LEU A 160 -6.95 -6.18 -11.94
CA LEU A 160 -5.68 -6.82 -12.26
C LEU A 160 -4.54 -5.81 -12.28
N VAL A 161 -3.42 -6.17 -11.66
CA VAL A 161 -2.15 -5.47 -11.78
C VAL A 161 -1.27 -6.19 -12.79
N ALA A 162 -0.95 -5.53 -13.91
CA ALA A 162 0.05 -5.97 -14.87
C ALA A 162 1.39 -5.29 -14.54
N ASP A 163 2.28 -6.05 -13.93
CA ASP A 163 3.62 -5.58 -13.56
C ASP A 163 4.53 -5.63 -14.78
N VAL A 164 4.80 -4.46 -15.38
CA VAL A 164 5.62 -4.29 -16.56
C VAL A 164 7.09 -3.96 -16.26
N ARG A 165 7.53 -4.18 -15.03
CA ARG A 165 8.94 -4.06 -14.67
C ARG A 165 9.74 -5.19 -15.30
N ARG A 166 10.91 -4.89 -15.87
CA ARG A 166 11.83 -5.94 -16.36
C ARG A 166 12.26 -6.87 -15.24
N ASN A 167 12.59 -6.28 -14.08
CA ASN A 167 12.90 -7.01 -12.86
C ASN A 167 11.90 -6.59 -11.76
N ALA A 168 11.09 -7.55 -11.30
CA ALA A 168 10.11 -7.33 -10.23
C ALA A 168 10.73 -7.47 -8.83
N TYR A 169 12.04 -7.30 -8.71
CA TYR A 169 12.74 -7.16 -7.43
C TYR A 169 12.61 -5.72 -6.91
N SER A 170 12.41 -5.57 -5.60
CA SER A 170 12.37 -4.27 -4.94
C SER A 170 12.84 -4.40 -3.49
N MET A 171 13.72 -3.49 -3.07
CA MET A 171 14.13 -3.35 -1.65
C MET A 171 13.02 -2.74 -0.81
N LYS A 172 12.04 -2.08 -1.43
CA LYS A 172 10.93 -1.46 -0.75
C LYS A 172 9.95 -2.51 -0.24
N PHE A 173 9.60 -2.42 1.05
CA PHE A 173 8.69 -3.37 1.68
C PHE A 173 7.38 -3.52 0.88
N GLY A 174 7.01 -4.77 0.61
CA GLY A 174 5.78 -5.14 -0.07
C GLY A 174 5.83 -5.15 -1.61
N PHE A 175 6.87 -4.60 -2.25
CA PHE A 175 6.93 -4.48 -3.72
C PHE A 175 7.79 -5.51 -4.45
N GLN A 176 8.37 -6.46 -3.73
CA GLN A 176 8.96 -7.66 -4.33
C GLN A 176 7.85 -8.55 -4.89
N ARG A 177 8.05 -9.15 -6.07
CA ARG A 177 7.04 -9.92 -6.83
C ARG A 177 6.16 -10.84 -5.97
N SER A 178 6.78 -11.75 -5.20
CA SER A 178 6.05 -12.71 -4.38
C SER A 178 5.25 -12.06 -3.26
N LYS A 179 5.81 -11.03 -2.61
CA LYS A 179 5.14 -10.28 -1.55
C LYS A 179 3.95 -9.48 -2.09
N LEU A 180 4.16 -8.76 -3.20
CA LEU A 180 3.12 -7.95 -3.84
C LEU A 180 1.96 -8.84 -4.30
N LYS A 181 2.25 -9.95 -5.00
CA LYS A 181 1.25 -10.92 -5.42
C LYS A 181 0.40 -11.40 -4.23
N ASN A 182 1.04 -11.80 -3.13
CA ASN A 182 0.34 -12.25 -1.91
C ASN A 182 -0.57 -11.17 -1.31
N TYR A 183 -0.16 -9.89 -1.31
CA TYR A 183 -1.00 -8.80 -0.81
C TYR A 183 -2.18 -8.50 -1.74
N LEU A 184 -1.99 -8.58 -3.04
CA LEU A 184 -3.05 -8.38 -4.03
C LEU A 184 -4.11 -9.50 -3.94
N GLU A 185 -3.69 -10.75 -3.81
CA GLU A 185 -4.57 -11.90 -3.61
C GLU A 185 -5.46 -11.75 -2.36
N LYS A 186 -4.94 -11.16 -1.28
CA LYS A 186 -5.71 -10.91 -0.03
C LYS A 186 -6.85 -9.90 -0.20
N ILE A 187 -6.85 -9.13 -1.27
CA ILE A 187 -7.87 -8.14 -1.59
C ILE A 187 -8.54 -8.40 -2.94
N ASP A 188 -8.44 -9.63 -3.43
CA ASP A 188 -9.11 -10.06 -4.67
C ASP A 188 -8.66 -9.28 -5.91
N ILE A 189 -7.38 -8.96 -6.04
CA ILE A 189 -6.79 -8.35 -7.22
C ILE A 189 -5.82 -9.34 -7.86
N ASP A 190 -6.04 -9.65 -9.14
CA ASP A 190 -5.16 -10.51 -9.92
C ASP A 190 -3.80 -9.85 -10.15
N TYR A 191 -2.77 -10.67 -10.35
CA TYR A 191 -1.42 -10.20 -10.64
C TYR A 191 -0.79 -11.01 -11.76
N ILE A 192 -0.32 -10.30 -12.79
CA ILE A 192 0.53 -10.86 -13.85
C ILE A 192 1.84 -10.07 -13.93
N HIS A 193 2.92 -10.75 -14.28
CA HIS A 193 4.23 -10.11 -14.52
C HIS A 193 4.65 -10.34 -15.97
N ILE A 194 4.85 -9.24 -16.70
CA ILE A 194 5.21 -9.23 -18.11
C ILE A 194 6.57 -8.53 -18.28
N PRO A 195 7.68 -9.22 -17.94
CA PRO A 195 9.02 -8.65 -17.99
C PRO A 195 9.47 -8.27 -19.41
N GLU A 196 8.86 -8.82 -20.44
CA GLU A 196 9.10 -8.52 -21.83
C GLU A 196 8.77 -7.07 -22.18
N LEU A 197 7.77 -6.50 -21.50
CA LEU A 197 7.39 -5.09 -21.62
C LEU A 197 8.27 -4.16 -20.77
N GLY A 198 9.22 -4.71 -19.99
CA GLY A 198 10.13 -3.91 -19.18
C GLY A 198 11.37 -3.44 -19.96
N ILE A 199 11.87 -2.24 -19.63
CA ILE A 199 13.17 -1.75 -20.12
C ILE A 199 14.27 -2.29 -19.18
N SER A 200 15.36 -2.82 -19.76
CA SER A 200 16.50 -3.33 -18.99
C SER A 200 17.25 -2.20 -18.27
N SER A 201 17.97 -2.56 -17.20
CA SER A 201 18.71 -1.60 -16.38
C SER A 201 19.81 -0.91 -17.17
N GLU A 202 20.49 -1.64 -18.07
CA GLU A 202 21.59 -1.11 -18.89
C GLU A 202 21.11 0.04 -19.79
N LYS A 203 19.89 -0.05 -20.35
CA LYS A 203 19.29 1.02 -21.18
C LYS A 203 18.88 2.25 -20.37
N ARG A 204 18.85 2.17 -19.04
CA ARG A 204 18.50 3.29 -18.14
C ARG A 204 19.70 3.96 -17.50
N GLU A 205 20.90 3.49 -17.79
CA GLU A 205 22.12 4.11 -17.29
C GLU A 205 22.31 5.50 -17.93
N ASN A 206 22.70 6.46 -17.08
CA ASN A 206 23.00 7.84 -17.50
C ASN A 206 21.81 8.71 -17.93
N LEU A 207 20.57 8.35 -17.65
CA LEU A 207 19.42 9.22 -17.85
C LEU A 207 19.44 10.37 -16.83
N LYS A 208 19.71 11.61 -17.27
CA LYS A 208 19.83 12.80 -16.41
C LYS A 208 18.84 13.89 -16.79
N THR A 209 18.48 13.97 -18.05
CA THR A 209 17.64 15.03 -18.60
C THR A 209 16.34 14.46 -19.16
N TYR A 210 15.35 15.32 -19.34
CA TYR A 210 14.10 14.93 -20.00
C TYR A 210 14.35 14.42 -21.43
N ASP A 211 15.32 14.99 -22.14
CA ASP A 211 15.67 14.59 -23.50
C ASP A 211 16.27 13.18 -23.56
N ASP A 212 17.04 12.77 -22.53
CA ASP A 212 17.54 11.40 -22.43
C ASP A 212 16.38 10.40 -22.34
N TYR A 213 15.35 10.72 -21.53
CA TYR A 213 14.13 9.91 -21.42
C TYR A 213 13.37 9.88 -22.75
N GLN A 214 13.26 11.00 -23.48
CA GLN A 214 12.57 11.04 -24.76
C GLN A 214 13.28 10.17 -25.80
N ALA A 215 14.61 10.22 -25.87
CA ALA A 215 15.40 9.38 -26.78
C ALA A 215 15.21 7.88 -26.44
N LEU A 216 15.29 7.50 -25.13
CA LEU A 216 15.02 6.13 -24.70
C LEU A 216 13.62 5.68 -25.09
N PHE A 217 12.61 6.52 -24.90
CA PHE A 217 11.22 6.17 -25.17
C PHE A 217 10.90 6.09 -26.67
N ALA A 218 11.57 6.87 -27.52
CA ALA A 218 11.47 6.73 -28.97
C ALA A 218 11.95 5.33 -29.40
N HIS A 219 13.14 4.90 -28.98
CA HIS A 219 13.62 3.54 -29.23
C HIS A 219 12.70 2.46 -28.66
N TYR A 220 12.19 2.67 -27.44
CA TYR A 220 11.29 1.70 -26.81
C TYR A 220 9.96 1.58 -27.55
N GLN A 221 9.47 2.66 -28.15
CA GLN A 221 8.25 2.65 -28.96
C GLN A 221 8.39 1.74 -30.18
N ASP A 222 9.53 1.77 -30.85
CA ASP A 222 9.84 0.87 -31.97
C ASP A 222 9.95 -0.60 -31.51
N GLU A 223 10.53 -0.82 -30.32
CA GLU A 223 10.62 -2.17 -29.75
C GLU A 223 9.23 -2.77 -29.44
N LEU A 224 8.22 -1.96 -29.14
CA LEU A 224 6.86 -2.46 -28.84
C LEU A 224 6.22 -3.16 -30.06
N ASP A 225 6.63 -2.84 -31.27
CA ASP A 225 6.15 -3.53 -32.49
C ASP A 225 6.52 -5.01 -32.52
N THR A 226 7.64 -5.38 -31.87
CA THR A 226 8.07 -6.78 -31.71
C THR A 226 7.41 -7.50 -30.53
N LYS A 227 6.62 -6.79 -29.72
CA LYS A 227 6.01 -7.28 -28.46
C LYS A 227 4.47 -7.26 -28.52
N ARG A 228 3.91 -7.34 -29.73
CA ARG A 228 2.46 -7.23 -29.95
C ARG A 228 1.65 -8.26 -29.17
N ASP A 229 2.12 -9.51 -29.10
CA ASP A 229 1.41 -10.58 -28.38
C ASP A 229 1.12 -10.19 -26.91
N TYR A 230 2.10 -9.58 -26.22
CA TYR A 230 1.92 -9.11 -24.84
C TYR A 230 0.98 -7.90 -24.72
N LEU A 231 0.98 -7.02 -25.73
CA LEU A 231 0.03 -5.89 -25.77
C LEU A 231 -1.39 -6.39 -26.02
N ASP A 232 -1.57 -7.34 -26.93
CA ASP A 232 -2.86 -7.94 -27.26
C ASP A 232 -3.44 -8.71 -26.08
N GLU A 233 -2.59 -9.42 -25.30
CA GLU A 233 -2.99 -10.07 -24.05
C GLU A 233 -3.57 -9.03 -23.06
N ILE A 234 -2.85 -7.93 -22.78
CA ILE A 234 -3.33 -6.87 -21.88
C ILE A 234 -4.63 -6.25 -22.43
N LYS A 235 -4.70 -5.97 -23.72
CA LYS A 235 -5.86 -5.39 -24.39
C LYS A 235 -7.07 -6.31 -24.29
N SER A 236 -6.89 -7.60 -24.49
CA SER A 236 -7.94 -8.62 -24.33
C SER A 236 -8.48 -8.67 -22.90
N ILE A 237 -7.61 -8.68 -21.90
CA ILE A 237 -8.02 -8.63 -20.48
C ILE A 237 -8.73 -7.32 -20.17
N GLY A 238 -8.23 -6.21 -20.69
CA GLY A 238 -8.78 -4.85 -20.48
C GLY A 238 -10.19 -4.64 -21.01
N LYS A 239 -10.68 -5.50 -21.90
CA LYS A 239 -12.08 -5.47 -22.38
C LYS A 239 -13.10 -5.84 -21.29
N ASN A 240 -12.71 -6.68 -20.33
CA ASN A 240 -13.60 -7.24 -19.32
C ASN A 240 -13.17 -6.90 -17.89
N LYS A 241 -11.92 -6.46 -17.67
CA LYS A 241 -11.35 -6.13 -16.37
C LYS A 241 -10.66 -4.77 -16.41
N LYS A 242 -10.66 -4.07 -15.28
CA LYS A 242 -9.86 -2.86 -15.14
C LYS A 242 -8.42 -3.23 -14.77
N VAL A 243 -7.50 -3.00 -15.69
CA VAL A 243 -6.08 -3.35 -15.59
C VAL A 243 -5.27 -2.12 -15.21
N ALA A 244 -4.37 -2.24 -14.23
CA ALA A 244 -3.37 -1.22 -13.91
C ALA A 244 -1.98 -1.68 -14.35
N LEU A 245 -1.39 -0.99 -15.34
CA LEU A 245 0.01 -1.16 -15.72
C LEU A 245 0.88 -0.59 -14.59
N MET A 246 1.66 -1.45 -13.93
CA MET A 246 2.46 -1.06 -12.77
C MET A 246 3.95 -0.95 -13.11
N CYS A 247 4.56 0.15 -12.70
CA CYS A 247 6.01 0.31 -12.67
C CYS A 247 6.45 1.10 -11.43
N PHE A 248 7.75 1.44 -11.33
CA PHE A 248 8.30 2.15 -10.17
C PHE A 248 7.91 3.62 -10.16
N GLU A 249 8.24 4.37 -11.18
CA GLU A 249 8.23 5.83 -11.22
C GLU A 249 6.84 6.40 -10.89
N LYS A 250 6.80 7.47 -10.08
CA LYS A 250 5.55 8.17 -9.73
C LYS A 250 4.94 8.84 -10.95
N ASP A 251 5.76 9.63 -11.68
CA ASP A 251 5.29 10.34 -12.87
C ASP A 251 5.36 9.43 -14.10
N VAL A 252 4.22 9.30 -14.77
CA VAL A 252 4.09 8.50 -16.00
C VAL A 252 4.94 9.02 -17.15
N LYS A 253 5.27 10.31 -17.16
CA LYS A 253 6.12 10.94 -18.18
C LYS A 253 7.56 10.43 -18.19
N PHE A 254 8.03 9.93 -17.04
CA PHE A 254 9.37 9.36 -16.88
C PHE A 254 9.36 7.84 -16.83
N CYS A 255 8.26 7.20 -17.30
CA CYS A 255 8.09 5.77 -17.21
C CYS A 255 7.56 5.15 -18.50
N HIS A 256 8.18 4.06 -18.92
CA HIS A 256 7.79 3.29 -20.10
C HIS A 256 6.33 2.79 -20.06
N ARG A 257 5.71 2.61 -18.86
CA ARG A 257 4.28 2.25 -18.76
C ARG A 257 3.38 3.28 -19.45
N GLY A 258 3.80 4.55 -19.53
CA GLY A 258 3.08 5.58 -20.27
C GLY A 258 3.07 5.35 -21.77
N ILE A 259 4.20 4.88 -22.32
CA ILE A 259 4.31 4.52 -23.74
C ILE A 259 3.45 3.29 -24.04
N ILE A 260 3.48 2.27 -23.17
CA ILE A 260 2.61 1.09 -23.29
C ILE A 260 1.13 1.52 -23.27
N ALA A 261 0.73 2.35 -22.30
CA ALA A 261 -0.66 2.79 -22.19
C ALA A 261 -1.11 3.63 -23.38
N LYS A 262 -0.21 4.44 -23.98
CA LYS A 262 -0.49 5.17 -25.21
C LYS A 262 -0.69 4.21 -26.37
N ARG A 263 0.20 3.25 -26.57
CA ARG A 263 0.10 2.26 -27.64
C ARG A 263 -1.21 1.47 -27.57
N LEU A 264 -1.58 1.01 -26.39
CA LEU A 264 -2.82 0.26 -26.15
C LEU A 264 -4.12 1.06 -26.41
N ARG A 265 -4.03 2.40 -26.46
CA ARG A 265 -5.18 3.26 -26.81
C ARG A 265 -5.24 3.54 -28.33
N ASP A 266 -4.07 3.66 -28.95
CA ASP A 266 -3.97 4.07 -30.36
C ASP A 266 -4.24 2.88 -31.33
N ASP A 267 -4.04 1.64 -30.85
CA ASP A 267 -4.39 0.37 -31.53
C ASP A 267 -5.83 -0.06 -31.18
#